data_3bae1663bc7add6095b4802a612ca0c3
#
_entry.id   3bae1663bc7add6095b4802a612ca0c3
#
_cell.length_a   1.000
_cell.length_b   1.000
_cell.length_c   1.000
_cell.angle_alpha   90.00
_cell.angle_beta   90.00
_cell.angle_gamma   90.00
#
_symmetry.space_group_name_H-M   'P 1'
#
loop_
_entity.id
_entity.type
_entity.pdbx_description
1 polymer ?
#
loop_
_entity_poly.entity_id
_entity_poly.type
_entity_poly.pdbx_seq_one_letter_code
_entity_poly.pdbx_strand_id
1 'polypeptide(L)'
;MTYDALIAALEHAPQQTDDTPLGSSWLLGFDTETTGIAAGRDAIVSATLVLRDPQQGHDGDAEAEWVINPHMRMNPKASAVNGFTDEYLAEHGMEPTDAIDQIARAIAAAQDKNIPLLAYNAPFDVHMLEGDLHRWNLPQVSERADSAAASSGLLVVDPLVIDRAVSKRRGKRTLTLTTEYYGVVPTGDFHNATADTVAAVDLIKPMSTLYPQVGHLTMGELMEWQREAYRSWQESLNQWLESRGRMPSHESWL
;
A
#
# COMPACT_ATOMS: atom_id res chain seq x y z
N MET A 1 2.55 5.63 -16.88
CA MET A 1 3.34 6.91 -16.97
C MET A 1 4.75 6.68 -16.46
N THR A 2 5.62 7.73 -16.46
CA THR A 2 7.00 7.63 -15.97
C THR A 2 7.08 8.19 -14.53
N TYR A 3 8.16 7.86 -13.83
CA TYR A 3 8.50 8.44 -12.54
C TYR A 3 8.45 9.97 -12.54
N ASP A 4 9.02 10.62 -13.56
CA ASP A 4 9.03 12.09 -13.66
C ASP A 4 7.62 12.68 -13.78
N ALA A 5 6.71 11.98 -14.47
CA ALA A 5 5.31 12.41 -14.57
C ALA A 5 4.57 12.28 -13.23
N LEU A 6 4.84 11.23 -12.46
CA LEU A 6 4.30 11.07 -11.11
C LEU A 6 4.82 12.18 -10.17
N ILE A 7 6.13 12.47 -10.19
CA ILE A 7 6.71 13.56 -9.38
C ILE A 7 6.10 14.90 -9.75
N ALA A 8 5.96 15.21 -11.05
CA ALA A 8 5.30 16.44 -11.48
C ALA A 8 3.84 16.53 -11.00
N ALA A 9 3.10 15.42 -11.02
CA ALA A 9 1.75 15.36 -10.47
C ALA A 9 1.73 15.57 -8.94
N LEU A 10 2.65 14.95 -8.22
CA LEU A 10 2.82 15.17 -6.77
C LEU A 10 3.15 16.63 -6.44
N GLU A 11 3.99 17.29 -7.22
CA GLU A 11 4.30 18.72 -7.05
C GLU A 11 3.06 19.60 -7.18
N HIS A 12 2.15 19.27 -8.10
CA HIS A 12 0.89 20.00 -8.33
C HIS A 12 -0.24 19.61 -7.38
N ALA A 13 -0.16 18.47 -6.72
CA ALA A 13 -1.15 18.02 -5.75
C ALA A 13 -1.26 19.02 -4.57
N PRO A 14 -2.45 19.23 -4.00
CA PRO A 14 -2.65 20.18 -2.92
C PRO A 14 -1.96 19.70 -1.63
N GLN A 15 -1.57 20.66 -0.79
CA GLN A 15 -1.23 20.38 0.59
C GLN A 15 -2.48 19.96 1.36
N GLN A 16 -2.50 18.77 1.92
CA GLN A 16 -3.54 18.32 2.83
C GLN A 16 -3.19 18.65 4.28
N THR A 17 -4.19 18.72 5.13
CA THR A 17 -4.04 19.02 6.57
C THR A 17 -4.53 17.83 7.40
N ASP A 18 -4.23 17.85 8.70
CA ASP A 18 -4.73 16.84 9.63
C ASP A 18 -6.26 16.78 9.68
N ASP A 19 -6.96 17.87 9.33
CA ASP A 19 -8.41 17.94 9.27
C ASP A 19 -9.00 17.42 7.94
N THR A 20 -8.17 17.07 6.95
CA THR A 20 -8.64 16.57 5.65
C THR A 20 -9.32 15.21 5.84
N PRO A 21 -10.61 15.05 5.43
CA PRO A 21 -11.31 13.77 5.59
C PRO A 21 -10.87 12.76 4.54
N LEU A 22 -10.79 11.48 4.92
CA LEU A 22 -10.38 10.39 4.04
C LEU A 22 -11.24 10.30 2.76
N GLY A 23 -12.55 10.51 2.87
CA GLY A 23 -13.47 10.41 1.73
C GLY A 23 -13.28 11.47 0.64
N SER A 24 -12.49 12.53 0.91
CA SER A 24 -12.15 13.59 -0.05
C SER A 24 -10.65 13.84 -0.17
N SER A 25 -9.82 12.95 0.39
CA SER A 25 -8.37 13.08 0.35
C SER A 25 -7.78 12.61 -0.98
N TRP A 26 -6.70 13.23 -1.41
CA TRP A 26 -5.78 12.62 -2.35
C TRP A 26 -5.12 11.42 -1.71
N LEU A 27 -4.81 10.40 -2.51
CA LEU A 27 -4.25 9.13 -2.07
C LEU A 27 -3.09 8.74 -2.97
N LEU A 28 -2.03 8.18 -2.40
CA LEU A 28 -0.97 7.53 -3.16
C LEU A 28 -1.09 6.02 -2.98
N GLY A 29 -1.70 5.33 -3.94
CA GLY A 29 -1.79 3.87 -3.97
C GLY A 29 -0.41 3.25 -4.15
N PHE A 30 -0.16 2.11 -3.50
CA PHE A 30 1.10 1.36 -3.55
C PHE A 30 0.84 -0.14 -3.47
N ASP A 31 1.47 -0.88 -4.36
CA ASP A 31 1.46 -2.34 -4.36
C ASP A 31 2.80 -2.88 -4.88
N THR A 32 3.21 -4.04 -4.41
CA THR A 32 4.50 -4.64 -4.74
C THR A 32 4.40 -6.12 -5.07
N GLU A 33 5.10 -6.53 -6.14
CA GLU A 33 5.41 -7.92 -6.39
C GLU A 33 6.84 -8.23 -5.92
N THR A 34 7.04 -9.41 -5.37
CA THR A 34 8.26 -9.72 -4.62
C THR A 34 8.82 -11.11 -4.95
N THR A 35 10.10 -11.35 -4.63
CA THR A 35 10.71 -12.69 -4.74
C THR A 35 10.16 -13.70 -3.76
N GLY A 36 9.48 -13.25 -2.69
CA GLY A 36 8.89 -14.05 -1.62
C GLY A 36 8.23 -13.17 -0.57
N ILE A 37 7.92 -13.69 0.60
CA ILE A 37 7.05 -13.01 1.59
C ILE A 37 7.78 -12.47 2.82
N ALA A 38 9.09 -12.60 2.91
CA ALA A 38 9.85 -12.25 4.12
C ALA A 38 10.65 -10.97 3.91
N ALA A 39 10.16 -9.85 4.42
CA ALA A 39 10.86 -8.57 4.41
C ALA A 39 12.30 -8.70 4.95
N GLY A 40 13.23 -7.97 4.35
CA GLY A 40 14.66 -8.03 4.65
C GLY A 40 15.40 -9.26 4.08
N ARG A 41 14.69 -10.35 3.75
CA ARG A 41 15.24 -11.53 3.07
C ARG A 41 14.83 -11.57 1.60
N ASP A 42 13.56 -11.43 1.32
CA ASP A 42 13.03 -11.34 -0.03
C ASP A 42 13.08 -9.89 -0.52
N ALA A 43 12.92 -9.64 -1.81
CA ALA A 43 13.08 -8.33 -2.45
C ALA A 43 11.90 -7.99 -3.35
N ILE A 44 11.68 -6.72 -3.58
CA ILE A 44 10.71 -6.19 -4.55
C ILE A 44 11.23 -6.45 -5.98
N VAL A 45 10.37 -6.96 -6.85
CA VAL A 45 10.65 -7.18 -8.28
C VAL A 45 9.75 -6.34 -9.19
N SER A 46 8.62 -5.89 -8.69
CA SER A 46 7.78 -4.89 -9.34
C SER A 46 7.11 -4.03 -8.26
N ALA A 47 6.89 -2.77 -8.58
CA ALA A 47 6.15 -1.85 -7.75
C ALA A 47 5.34 -0.89 -8.61
N THR A 48 4.18 -0.48 -8.10
CA THR A 48 3.36 0.56 -8.72
C THR A 48 2.98 1.61 -7.69
N LEU A 49 3.05 2.86 -8.10
CA LEU A 49 2.47 4.00 -7.38
C LEU A 49 1.40 4.65 -8.25
N VAL A 50 0.24 4.95 -7.66
CA VAL A 50 -0.89 5.61 -8.31
C VAL A 50 -1.34 6.80 -7.46
N LEU A 51 -1.11 8.02 -7.93
CA LEU A 51 -1.63 9.22 -7.29
C LEU A 51 -3.04 9.49 -7.81
N ARG A 52 -4.02 9.47 -6.91
CA ARG A 52 -5.43 9.68 -7.20
C ARG A 52 -5.93 11.04 -6.70
N ASP A 53 -6.46 11.84 -7.61
CA ASP A 53 -7.31 12.97 -7.28
C ASP A 53 -8.75 12.47 -7.00
N PRO A 54 -9.31 12.69 -5.81
CA PRO A 54 -10.65 12.21 -5.46
C PRO A 54 -11.76 12.84 -6.34
N GLN A 55 -11.50 13.99 -6.99
CA GLN A 55 -12.46 14.66 -7.84
C GLN A 55 -12.47 14.14 -9.27
N GLN A 56 -11.32 13.72 -9.78
CA GLN A 56 -11.16 13.23 -11.16
C GLN A 56 -11.32 11.70 -11.27
N GLY A 57 -11.06 10.97 -10.18
CA GLY A 57 -11.08 9.52 -10.21
C GLY A 57 -10.02 8.96 -11.16
N HIS A 58 -10.29 7.84 -11.83
CA HIS A 58 -9.37 7.18 -12.75
C HIS A 58 -8.80 8.06 -13.86
N ASP A 59 -9.63 8.98 -14.41
CA ASP A 59 -9.21 9.84 -15.51
C ASP A 59 -8.09 10.80 -15.12
N GLY A 60 -7.92 11.04 -13.83
CA GLY A 60 -6.89 11.92 -13.27
C GLY A 60 -5.69 11.18 -12.65
N ASP A 61 -5.63 9.86 -12.74
CA ASP A 61 -4.54 9.09 -12.12
C ASP A 61 -3.19 9.40 -12.76
N ALA A 62 -2.21 9.66 -11.89
CA ALA A 62 -0.81 9.69 -12.29
C ALA A 62 -0.11 8.44 -11.77
N GLU A 63 0.38 7.60 -12.68
CA GLU A 63 0.90 6.28 -12.38
C GLU A 63 2.40 6.19 -12.68
N ALA A 64 3.13 5.44 -11.87
CA ALA A 64 4.48 5.01 -12.20
C ALA A 64 4.65 3.54 -11.80
N GLU A 65 5.29 2.77 -12.68
CA GLU A 65 5.56 1.34 -12.50
C GLU A 65 7.04 1.08 -12.66
N TRP A 66 7.56 0.19 -11.83
CA TRP A 66 8.95 -0.28 -11.87
C TRP A 66 8.97 -1.80 -12.00
N VAL A 67 9.82 -2.29 -12.91
CA VAL A 67 10.31 -3.67 -12.92
C VAL A 67 11.74 -3.61 -12.43
N ILE A 68 12.10 -4.43 -11.45
CA ILE A 68 13.35 -4.32 -10.71
C ILE A 68 14.11 -5.63 -10.77
N ASN A 69 15.39 -5.58 -11.12
CA ASN A 69 16.27 -6.74 -11.00
C ASN A 69 16.80 -6.84 -9.58
N PRO A 70 16.31 -7.78 -8.74
CA PRO A 70 16.69 -7.84 -7.33
C PRO A 70 18.08 -8.45 -7.10
N HIS A 71 18.79 -8.86 -8.16
CA HIS A 71 20.04 -9.61 -8.10
C HIS A 71 19.98 -10.87 -7.22
N MET A 72 18.80 -11.47 -7.11
CA MET A 72 18.56 -12.71 -6.41
C MET A 72 17.50 -13.55 -7.13
N ARG A 73 17.44 -14.84 -6.77
CA ARG A 73 16.49 -15.76 -7.43
C ARG A 73 15.07 -15.58 -6.91
N MET A 74 14.14 -15.70 -7.83
CA MET A 74 12.71 -15.81 -7.52
C MET A 74 12.42 -17.10 -6.73
N ASN A 75 11.58 -16.99 -5.71
CA ASN A 75 10.95 -18.16 -5.15
C ASN A 75 9.97 -18.74 -6.18
N PRO A 76 10.02 -20.04 -6.52
CA PRO A 76 9.13 -20.62 -7.51
C PRO A 76 7.63 -20.43 -7.21
N LYS A 77 7.26 -20.32 -5.92
CA LYS A 77 5.86 -20.04 -5.54
C LYS A 77 5.48 -18.59 -5.83
N ALA A 78 6.38 -17.64 -5.60
CA ALA A 78 6.15 -16.24 -5.92
C ALA A 78 6.07 -16.06 -7.45
N SER A 79 7.02 -16.63 -8.19
CA SER A 79 7.00 -16.62 -9.67
C SER A 79 5.71 -17.23 -10.27
N ALA A 80 5.18 -18.29 -9.64
CA ALA A 80 3.90 -18.88 -10.07
C ALA A 80 2.68 -17.97 -9.82
N VAL A 81 2.77 -17.02 -8.90
CA VAL A 81 1.71 -16.06 -8.58
C VAL A 81 1.82 -14.80 -9.46
N ASN A 82 3.00 -14.18 -9.48
CA ASN A 82 3.20 -12.88 -10.13
C ASN A 82 3.77 -12.96 -11.56
N GLY A 83 4.17 -14.15 -12.02
CA GLY A 83 4.63 -14.38 -13.39
C GLY A 83 6.07 -13.94 -13.69
N PHE A 84 6.78 -13.28 -12.75
CA PHE A 84 8.16 -12.86 -12.98
C PHE A 84 9.12 -14.05 -12.95
N THR A 85 10.12 -14.03 -13.85
CA THR A 85 11.22 -15.01 -13.91
C THR A 85 12.57 -14.32 -13.76
N ASP A 86 13.57 -15.10 -13.32
CA ASP A 86 14.94 -14.57 -13.15
C ASP A 86 15.47 -13.99 -14.47
N GLU A 87 15.17 -14.64 -15.62
CA GLU A 87 15.61 -14.21 -16.93
C GLU A 87 14.96 -12.88 -17.33
N TYR A 88 13.63 -12.75 -17.11
CA TYR A 88 12.91 -11.52 -17.43
C TYR A 88 13.42 -10.34 -16.61
N LEU A 89 13.62 -10.55 -15.31
CA LEU A 89 14.11 -9.51 -14.39
C LEU A 89 15.56 -9.10 -14.71
N ALA A 90 16.39 -10.04 -15.14
CA ALA A 90 17.76 -9.74 -15.56
C ALA A 90 17.83 -8.92 -16.86
N GLU A 91 16.88 -9.12 -17.78
CA GLU A 91 16.84 -8.44 -19.08
C GLU A 91 16.14 -7.06 -19.02
N HIS A 92 15.08 -6.94 -18.20
CA HIS A 92 14.16 -5.79 -18.24
C HIS A 92 14.15 -4.98 -16.94
N GLY A 93 14.68 -5.54 -15.85
CA GLY A 93 14.64 -4.90 -14.52
C GLY A 93 15.64 -3.75 -14.41
N MET A 94 15.18 -2.66 -13.81
CA MET A 94 16.05 -1.55 -13.39
C MET A 94 16.99 -2.02 -12.27
N GLU A 95 18.10 -1.30 -12.11
CA GLU A 95 18.95 -1.45 -10.94
C GLU A 95 18.15 -1.12 -9.66
N PRO A 96 18.21 -2.00 -8.63
CA PRO A 96 17.37 -1.84 -7.45
C PRO A 96 17.66 -0.56 -6.67
N THR A 97 18.93 -0.11 -6.64
CA THR A 97 19.29 1.16 -5.99
C THR A 97 18.55 2.35 -6.59
N ASP A 98 18.41 2.38 -7.91
CA ASP A 98 17.75 3.49 -8.60
C ASP A 98 16.22 3.40 -8.45
N ALA A 99 15.65 2.21 -8.66
CA ALA A 99 14.20 2.00 -8.58
C ALA A 99 13.67 2.22 -7.15
N ILE A 100 14.29 1.61 -6.16
CA ILE A 100 13.87 1.72 -4.74
C ILE A 100 14.06 3.16 -4.23
N ASP A 101 15.13 3.86 -4.66
CA ASP A 101 15.31 5.29 -4.33
C ASP A 101 14.20 6.17 -4.94
N GLN A 102 13.82 5.93 -6.20
CA GLN A 102 12.71 6.65 -6.84
C GLN A 102 11.38 6.43 -6.14
N ILE A 103 11.05 5.17 -5.81
CA ILE A 103 9.83 4.81 -5.07
C ILE A 103 9.79 5.53 -3.73
N ALA A 104 10.87 5.46 -2.95
CA ALA A 104 10.94 6.08 -1.63
C ALA A 104 10.84 7.61 -1.69
N ARG A 105 11.44 8.26 -2.73
CA ARG A 105 11.31 9.71 -2.96
C ARG A 105 9.88 10.12 -3.30
N ALA A 106 9.18 9.35 -4.15
CA ALA A 106 7.80 9.64 -4.50
C ALA A 106 6.88 9.52 -3.27
N ILE A 107 7.07 8.49 -2.45
CA ILE A 107 6.33 8.32 -1.19
C ILE A 107 6.64 9.47 -0.23
N ALA A 108 7.91 9.86 -0.05
CA ALA A 108 8.28 10.98 0.81
C ALA A 108 7.63 12.29 0.34
N ALA A 109 7.63 12.56 -0.97
CA ALA A 109 6.98 13.75 -1.53
C ALA A 109 5.46 13.78 -1.28
N ALA A 110 4.79 12.63 -1.27
CA ALA A 110 3.38 12.52 -0.88
C ALA A 110 3.20 12.78 0.62
N GLN A 111 4.06 12.18 1.47
CA GLN A 111 4.02 12.38 2.93
C GLN A 111 4.23 13.85 3.31
N ASP A 112 5.12 14.58 2.62
CA ASP A 112 5.33 16.02 2.83
C ASP A 112 4.07 16.85 2.57
N LYS A 113 3.18 16.35 1.74
CA LYS A 113 1.88 16.94 1.45
C LYS A 113 0.72 16.38 2.27
N ASN A 114 1.02 15.56 3.27
CA ASN A 114 0.03 14.84 4.08
C ASN A 114 -0.92 13.98 3.22
N ILE A 115 -0.41 13.46 2.10
CA ILE A 115 -1.10 12.51 1.23
C ILE A 115 -0.75 11.10 1.72
N PRO A 116 -1.73 10.31 2.19
CA PRO A 116 -1.44 9.00 2.75
C PRO A 116 -1.04 8.00 1.67
N LEU A 117 -0.12 7.10 2.03
CA LEU A 117 0.19 5.90 1.28
C LEU A 117 -0.96 4.89 1.48
N LEU A 118 -1.56 4.42 0.40
CA LEU A 118 -2.62 3.42 0.45
C LEU A 118 -2.12 2.08 -0.07
N ALA A 119 -2.15 1.05 0.77
CA ALA A 119 -1.83 -0.31 0.36
C ALA A 119 -2.82 -1.31 0.99
N TYR A 120 -3.23 -2.32 0.24
CA TYR A 120 -4.10 -3.38 0.76
C TYR A 120 -3.29 -4.41 1.53
N ASN A 121 -3.45 -4.49 2.85
CA ASN A 121 -2.57 -5.20 3.77
C ASN A 121 -1.20 -4.51 3.89
N ALA A 122 -1.25 -3.22 4.11
CA ALA A 122 -0.13 -2.28 4.06
C ALA A 122 1.17 -2.72 4.77
N PRO A 123 1.15 -3.45 5.91
CA PRO A 123 2.39 -3.92 6.53
C PRO A 123 3.28 -4.75 5.59
N PHE A 124 2.70 -5.47 4.63
CA PHE A 124 3.48 -6.25 3.69
C PHE A 124 4.35 -5.34 2.81
N ASP A 125 3.73 -4.41 2.10
CA ASP A 125 4.42 -3.54 1.14
C ASP A 125 5.36 -2.56 1.82
N VAL A 126 4.94 -2.00 2.95
CA VAL A 126 5.77 -1.07 3.73
C VAL A 126 7.03 -1.78 4.24
N HIS A 127 6.90 -2.95 4.86
CA HIS A 127 8.08 -3.67 5.38
C HIS A 127 8.98 -4.20 4.25
N MET A 128 8.42 -4.59 3.09
CA MET A 128 9.23 -4.96 1.94
C MET A 128 10.07 -3.79 1.44
N LEU A 129 9.47 -2.59 1.34
CA LEU A 129 10.20 -1.38 0.97
C LEU A 129 11.28 -1.01 2.00
N GLU A 130 10.95 -1.01 3.29
CA GLU A 130 11.92 -0.77 4.37
C GLU A 130 13.08 -1.75 4.33
N GLY A 131 12.77 -3.04 4.09
CA GLY A 131 13.77 -4.10 3.95
C GLY A 131 14.71 -3.88 2.77
N ASP A 132 14.19 -3.44 1.63
CA ASP A 132 15.01 -3.15 0.45
C ASP A 132 15.79 -1.84 0.60
N LEU A 133 15.21 -0.79 1.19
CA LEU A 133 15.97 0.42 1.54
C LEU A 133 17.17 0.09 2.43
N HIS A 134 16.97 -0.75 3.44
CA HIS A 134 18.07 -1.20 4.30
C HIS A 134 19.10 -2.05 3.54
N ARG A 135 18.64 -3.01 2.71
CA ARG A 135 19.51 -3.87 1.90
C ARG A 135 20.45 -3.09 1.00
N TRP A 136 19.95 -2.05 0.37
CA TRP A 136 20.70 -1.22 -0.58
C TRP A 136 21.36 -0.01 0.07
N ASN A 137 21.32 0.07 1.42
CA ASN A 137 21.90 1.19 2.19
C ASN A 137 21.39 2.56 1.71
N LEU A 138 20.08 2.62 1.44
CA LEU A 138 19.37 3.84 1.08
C LEU A 138 18.67 4.44 2.31
N PRO A 139 18.49 5.76 2.38
CA PRO A 139 17.73 6.40 3.45
C PRO A 139 16.29 5.89 3.50
N GLN A 140 15.74 5.70 4.70
CA GLN A 140 14.33 5.36 4.88
C GLN A 140 13.42 6.49 4.40
N VAL A 141 12.14 6.21 4.13
CA VAL A 141 11.18 7.24 3.69
C VAL A 141 11.09 8.36 4.72
N SER A 142 11.05 8.05 6.02
CA SER A 142 11.01 9.02 7.11
C SER A 142 12.24 9.93 7.20
N GLU A 143 13.37 9.50 6.66
CA GLU A 143 14.62 10.29 6.62
C GLU A 143 14.67 11.26 5.42
N ARG A 144 13.70 11.13 4.49
CA ARG A 144 13.62 11.93 3.25
C ARG A 144 12.57 13.02 3.32
N ALA A 145 11.52 12.82 4.11
CA ALA A 145 10.42 13.76 4.24
C ALA A 145 10.81 14.89 5.19
N ASP A 146 10.53 16.12 4.76
CA ASP A 146 10.84 17.34 5.53
C ASP A 146 9.75 17.69 6.55
N SER A 147 8.57 17.04 6.47
CA SER A 147 7.43 17.36 7.31
C SER A 147 7.53 16.79 8.72
N ALA A 148 6.89 17.48 9.67
CA ALA A 148 6.75 16.97 11.05
C ALA A 148 5.96 15.63 11.10
N ALA A 149 5.16 15.32 10.09
CA ALA A 149 4.48 14.05 9.93
C ALA A 149 5.48 12.87 9.80
N ALA A 150 6.62 13.08 9.17
CA ALA A 150 7.67 12.08 9.04
C ALA A 150 8.23 11.61 10.39
N SER A 151 8.21 12.44 11.41
CA SER A 151 8.69 12.09 12.76
C SER A 151 7.74 11.15 13.52
N SER A 152 6.50 11.02 13.07
CA SER A 152 5.47 10.13 13.67
C SER A 152 5.31 8.78 12.95
N GLY A 153 6.09 8.52 11.90
CA GLY A 153 5.97 7.37 11.00
C GLY A 153 5.18 7.69 9.73
N LEU A 154 5.04 6.71 8.83
CA LEU A 154 4.28 6.88 7.60
C LEU A 154 2.79 7.07 7.88
N LEU A 155 2.17 8.04 7.21
CA LEU A 155 0.71 8.15 7.12
C LEU A 155 0.21 7.12 6.10
N VAL A 156 -0.56 6.14 6.56
CA VAL A 156 -0.98 4.97 5.76
C VAL A 156 -2.48 4.78 5.81
N VAL A 157 -3.07 4.35 4.71
CA VAL A 157 -4.45 3.82 4.61
C VAL A 157 -4.39 2.36 4.24
N ASP A 158 -5.00 1.49 5.04
CA ASP A 158 -5.12 0.06 4.76
C ASP A 158 -6.60 -0.34 4.63
N PRO A 159 -7.11 -0.51 3.39
CA PRO A 159 -8.50 -0.90 3.17
C PRO A 159 -8.88 -2.24 3.83
N LEU A 160 -7.92 -3.14 4.04
CA LEU A 160 -8.17 -4.40 4.76
C LEU A 160 -8.49 -4.18 6.23
N VAL A 161 -7.77 -3.27 6.90
CA VAL A 161 -8.01 -2.89 8.29
C VAL A 161 -9.37 -2.20 8.41
N ILE A 162 -9.65 -1.27 7.49
CA ILE A 162 -10.92 -0.56 7.45
C ILE A 162 -12.08 -1.56 7.27
N ASP A 163 -12.00 -2.45 6.26
CA ASP A 163 -13.04 -3.45 6.02
C ASP A 163 -13.27 -4.37 7.23
N ARG A 164 -12.20 -4.80 7.89
CA ARG A 164 -12.29 -5.61 9.13
C ARG A 164 -13.03 -4.88 10.25
N ALA A 165 -12.82 -3.59 10.38
CA ALA A 165 -13.41 -2.78 11.44
C ALA A 165 -14.91 -2.50 11.20
N VAL A 166 -15.30 -2.18 9.96
CA VAL A 166 -16.65 -1.65 9.70
C VAL A 166 -17.60 -2.66 9.06
N SER A 167 -17.10 -3.62 8.26
CA SER A 167 -17.96 -4.60 7.63
C SER A 167 -18.22 -5.81 8.53
N LYS A 168 -19.47 -6.28 8.53
CA LYS A 168 -19.84 -7.52 9.23
C LYS A 168 -19.80 -8.74 8.33
N ARG A 169 -19.19 -8.64 7.13
CA ARG A 169 -19.12 -9.76 6.21
C ARG A 169 -18.24 -10.89 6.76
N ARG A 170 -18.61 -12.11 6.41
CA ARG A 170 -17.86 -13.33 6.78
C ARG A 170 -16.98 -13.78 5.63
N GLY A 171 -15.98 -14.59 5.90
CA GLY A 171 -15.13 -15.22 4.89
C GLY A 171 -13.78 -14.55 4.72
N LYS A 172 -13.09 -14.92 3.63
CA LYS A 172 -11.77 -14.39 3.29
C LYS A 172 -11.89 -12.92 2.85
N ARG A 173 -10.82 -12.18 3.10
CA ARG A 173 -10.69 -10.77 2.76
C ARG A 173 -9.45 -10.54 1.89
N THR A 174 -9.39 -11.27 0.76
CA THR A 174 -8.42 -10.95 -0.30
C THR A 174 -8.86 -9.66 -1.01
N LEU A 175 -7.95 -8.98 -1.69
CA LEU A 175 -8.28 -7.80 -2.48
C LEU A 175 -9.44 -8.10 -3.44
N THR A 176 -9.35 -9.18 -4.23
CA THR A 176 -10.40 -9.64 -5.16
C THR A 176 -11.77 -9.78 -4.50
N LEU A 177 -11.87 -10.51 -3.37
CA LEU A 177 -13.15 -10.70 -2.68
C LEU A 177 -13.66 -9.43 -2.00
N THR A 178 -12.77 -8.49 -1.72
CA THR A 178 -13.15 -7.21 -1.13
C THR A 178 -13.66 -6.26 -2.21
N THR A 179 -13.02 -6.20 -3.36
CA THR A 179 -13.52 -5.43 -4.52
C THR A 179 -14.88 -5.94 -4.98
N GLU A 180 -15.07 -7.25 -5.09
CA GLU A 180 -16.38 -7.86 -5.38
C GLU A 180 -17.46 -7.42 -4.37
N TYR A 181 -17.15 -7.47 -3.07
CA TYR A 181 -18.10 -7.10 -2.02
C TYR A 181 -18.52 -5.62 -2.10
N TYR A 182 -17.59 -4.73 -2.43
CA TYR A 182 -17.84 -3.29 -2.54
C TYR A 182 -18.27 -2.84 -3.94
N GLY A 183 -18.40 -3.77 -4.89
CA GLY A 183 -18.82 -3.47 -6.27
C GLY A 183 -17.77 -2.71 -7.08
N VAL A 184 -16.49 -2.82 -6.69
CA VAL A 184 -15.37 -2.28 -7.46
C VAL A 184 -15.06 -3.24 -8.61
N VAL A 185 -15.06 -2.74 -9.84
CA VAL A 185 -14.71 -3.50 -11.03
C VAL A 185 -13.24 -3.26 -11.36
N PRO A 186 -12.36 -4.27 -11.27
CA PRO A 186 -10.96 -4.11 -11.60
C PRO A 186 -10.75 -3.70 -13.07
N THR A 187 -9.74 -2.87 -13.31
CA THR A 187 -9.38 -2.40 -14.66
C THR A 187 -8.48 -3.36 -15.42
N GLY A 188 -8.05 -4.46 -14.80
CA GLY A 188 -7.16 -5.48 -15.38
C GLY A 188 -7.21 -6.80 -14.62
N ASP A 189 -6.32 -7.72 -14.99
CA ASP A 189 -6.17 -9.00 -14.31
C ASP A 189 -5.48 -8.79 -12.96
N PHE A 190 -5.99 -9.43 -11.90
CA PHE A 190 -5.33 -9.48 -10.59
C PHE A 190 -3.96 -10.16 -10.69
N HIS A 191 -3.05 -9.79 -9.78
CA HIS A 191 -1.63 -10.13 -9.76
C HIS A 191 -0.78 -9.32 -10.77
N ASN A 192 -1.33 -8.18 -11.19
CA ASN A 192 -0.58 -7.11 -11.81
C ASN A 192 -0.58 -5.93 -10.82
N ALA A 193 0.60 -5.47 -10.38
CA ALA A 193 0.72 -4.46 -9.34
C ALA A 193 -0.07 -3.17 -9.65
N THR A 194 -0.16 -2.76 -10.92
CA THR A 194 -0.96 -1.59 -11.31
C THR A 194 -2.45 -1.83 -11.12
N ALA A 195 -2.99 -2.97 -11.59
CA ALA A 195 -4.40 -3.29 -11.44
C ALA A 195 -4.80 -3.46 -9.97
N ASP A 196 -3.94 -4.07 -9.16
CA ASP A 196 -4.16 -4.27 -7.73
C ASP A 196 -4.08 -2.94 -6.97
N THR A 197 -3.12 -2.07 -7.29
CA THR A 197 -3.02 -0.72 -6.73
C THR A 197 -4.29 0.11 -7.01
N VAL A 198 -4.72 0.16 -8.27
CA VAL A 198 -5.92 0.90 -8.67
C VAL A 198 -7.14 0.34 -7.96
N ALA A 199 -7.31 -0.98 -7.92
CA ALA A 199 -8.42 -1.64 -7.24
C ALA A 199 -8.43 -1.35 -5.73
N ALA A 200 -7.27 -1.30 -5.08
CA ALA A 200 -7.16 -0.94 -3.68
C ALA A 200 -7.58 0.52 -3.41
N VAL A 201 -7.15 1.46 -4.25
CA VAL A 201 -7.54 2.87 -4.17
C VAL A 201 -9.04 3.04 -4.37
N ASP A 202 -9.62 2.33 -5.33
CA ASP A 202 -11.05 2.38 -5.65
C ASP A 202 -11.96 1.92 -4.51
N LEU A 203 -11.45 1.13 -3.56
CA LEU A 203 -12.22 0.71 -2.39
C LEU A 203 -12.62 1.85 -1.48
N ILE A 204 -11.85 2.95 -1.42
CA ILE A 204 -12.10 4.04 -0.46
C ILE A 204 -13.44 4.73 -0.71
N LYS A 205 -13.81 4.96 -1.96
CA LYS A 205 -15.06 5.64 -2.30
C LYS A 205 -16.31 4.87 -1.85
N PRO A 206 -16.49 3.57 -2.21
CA PRO A 206 -17.64 2.80 -1.73
C PRO A 206 -17.59 2.56 -0.21
N MET A 207 -16.41 2.35 0.40
CA MET A 207 -16.28 2.22 1.85
C MET A 207 -16.74 3.50 2.56
N SER A 208 -16.30 4.68 2.11
CA SER A 208 -16.72 5.98 2.66
C SER A 208 -18.21 6.25 2.47
N THR A 209 -18.80 5.77 1.38
CA THR A 209 -20.23 5.93 1.09
C THR A 209 -21.09 5.02 1.96
N LEU A 210 -20.70 3.75 2.10
CA LEU A 210 -21.43 2.77 2.91
C LEU A 210 -21.25 2.99 4.42
N TYR A 211 -20.10 3.51 4.80
CA TYR A 211 -19.72 3.76 6.18
C TYR A 211 -19.25 5.23 6.34
N PRO A 212 -20.19 6.19 6.51
CA PRO A 212 -19.83 7.62 6.58
C PRO A 212 -18.78 7.96 7.61
N GLN A 213 -18.71 7.21 8.73
CA GLN A 213 -17.66 7.37 9.74
C GLN A 213 -16.25 7.13 9.17
N VAL A 214 -16.09 6.27 8.15
CA VAL A 214 -14.80 6.06 7.45
C VAL A 214 -14.47 7.28 6.60
N GLY A 215 -15.44 7.77 5.83
CA GLY A 215 -15.25 8.95 4.98
C GLY A 215 -14.93 10.23 5.76
N HIS A 216 -15.36 10.30 7.02
CA HIS A 216 -15.12 11.44 7.91
C HIS A 216 -13.84 11.30 8.75
N LEU A 217 -13.18 10.13 8.77
CA LEU A 217 -11.87 10.01 9.42
C LEU A 217 -10.91 11.03 8.84
N THR A 218 -10.32 11.83 9.68
CA THR A 218 -9.34 12.85 9.26
C THR A 218 -7.93 12.24 9.18
N MET A 219 -7.04 12.89 8.45
CA MET A 219 -5.64 12.44 8.33
C MET A 219 -4.97 12.37 9.71
N GLY A 220 -5.29 13.29 10.62
CA GLY A 220 -4.76 13.30 11.98
C GLY A 220 -5.25 12.13 12.86
N GLU A 221 -6.45 11.61 12.60
CA GLU A 221 -7.05 10.50 13.37
C GLU A 221 -6.71 9.13 12.75
N LEU A 222 -6.37 9.09 11.48
CA LEU A 222 -6.36 7.89 10.64
C LEU A 222 -5.45 6.77 11.18
N MET A 223 -4.23 7.10 11.57
CA MET A 223 -3.27 6.09 12.03
C MET A 223 -3.67 5.47 13.36
N GLU A 224 -4.09 6.28 14.34
CA GLU A 224 -4.49 5.76 15.64
C GLU A 224 -5.77 4.93 15.53
N TRP A 225 -6.75 5.40 14.73
CA TRP A 225 -7.97 4.65 14.49
C TRP A 225 -7.68 3.26 13.88
N GLN A 226 -6.79 3.18 12.90
CA GLN A 226 -6.42 1.91 12.26
C GLN A 226 -5.64 0.99 13.22
N ARG A 227 -4.74 1.53 14.04
CA ARG A 227 -4.03 0.75 15.07
C ARG A 227 -5.01 0.12 16.07
N GLU A 228 -6.00 0.87 16.52
CA GLU A 228 -7.02 0.38 17.43
C GLU A 228 -7.93 -0.66 16.76
N ALA A 229 -8.34 -0.41 15.53
CA ALA A 229 -9.12 -1.33 14.72
C ALA A 229 -8.39 -2.67 14.50
N TYR A 230 -7.11 -2.62 14.16
CA TYR A 230 -6.28 -3.82 13.99
C TYR A 230 -6.13 -4.60 15.30
N ARG A 231 -5.86 -3.91 16.41
CA ARG A 231 -5.75 -4.52 17.74
C ARG A 231 -7.03 -5.25 18.14
N SER A 232 -8.16 -4.60 17.97
CA SER A 232 -9.48 -5.21 18.27
C SER A 232 -9.78 -6.44 17.40
N TRP A 233 -9.42 -6.38 16.12
CA TRP A 233 -9.52 -7.53 15.21
C TRP A 233 -8.58 -8.67 15.66
N GLN A 234 -7.34 -8.37 16.00
CA GLN A 234 -6.34 -9.35 16.43
C GLN A 234 -6.75 -10.05 17.74
N GLU A 235 -7.29 -9.32 18.70
CA GLU A 235 -7.83 -9.88 19.94
C GLU A 235 -8.96 -10.89 19.64
N SER A 236 -9.89 -10.52 18.75
CA SER A 236 -10.97 -11.42 18.32
C SER A 236 -10.45 -12.66 17.60
N LEU A 237 -9.42 -12.50 16.74
CA LEU A 237 -8.75 -13.59 16.06
C LEU A 237 -8.06 -14.52 17.07
N ASN A 238 -7.36 -13.96 18.05
CA ASN A 238 -6.65 -14.73 19.07
C ASN A 238 -7.60 -15.54 19.94
N GLN A 239 -8.71 -14.97 20.38
CA GLN A 239 -9.76 -15.70 21.09
C GLN A 239 -10.29 -16.88 20.27
N TRP A 240 -10.50 -16.68 18.96
CA TRP A 240 -10.93 -17.74 18.07
C TRP A 240 -9.84 -18.83 17.89
N LEU A 241 -8.57 -18.45 17.72
CA LEU A 241 -7.43 -19.38 17.61
C LEU A 241 -7.30 -20.23 18.88
N GLU A 242 -7.30 -19.59 20.05
CA GLU A 242 -7.23 -20.26 21.35
C GLU A 242 -8.38 -21.25 21.56
N SER A 243 -9.61 -20.88 21.16
CA SER A 243 -10.78 -21.77 21.22
C SER A 243 -10.62 -23.03 20.36
N ARG A 244 -9.67 -23.02 19.42
CA ARG A 244 -9.32 -24.14 18.54
C ARG A 244 -7.99 -24.81 18.91
N GLY A 245 -7.39 -24.45 20.05
CA GLY A 245 -6.10 -24.98 20.52
C GLY A 245 -4.92 -24.54 19.63
N ARG A 246 -5.03 -23.42 18.92
CA ARG A 246 -3.97 -22.85 18.06
C ARG A 246 -3.28 -21.70 18.79
N MET A 247 -2.02 -21.47 18.44
CA MET A 247 -1.24 -20.36 18.99
C MET A 247 -1.81 -19.01 18.53
N PRO A 248 -1.86 -18.01 19.44
CA PRO A 248 -2.27 -16.66 19.08
C PRO A 248 -1.25 -16.00 18.13
N SER A 249 -1.72 -15.04 17.33
CA SER A 249 -0.86 -14.16 16.52
C SER A 249 -0.39 -12.98 17.37
N HIS A 250 0.88 -12.63 17.24
CA HIS A 250 1.51 -11.49 17.91
C HIS A 250 2.01 -10.43 16.91
N GLU A 251 1.58 -10.53 15.65
CA GLU A 251 1.94 -9.55 14.63
C GLU A 251 1.34 -8.18 14.98
N SER A 252 2.15 -7.13 14.91
CA SER A 252 1.65 -5.76 14.98
C SER A 252 1.24 -5.29 13.58
N TRP A 253 0.30 -4.35 13.53
CA TRP A 253 0.16 -3.46 12.38
C TRP A 253 1.25 -2.38 12.46
N LEU A 254 1.41 -1.56 11.46
CA LEU A 254 2.41 -0.49 11.39
C LEU A 254 2.56 0.36 12.65
#